data_9cf2985641595cbc41687d7c046c8a32
#
_entry.id   9cf2985641595cbc41687d7c046c8a32
#
_cell.length_a   1.000
_cell.length_b   1.000
_cell.length_c   1.000
_cell.angle_alpha   90.00
_cell.angle_beta   90.00
_cell.angle_gamma   90.00
#
_symmetry.space_group_name_H-M   'P 1'
#
loop_
_entity.id
_entity.type
_entity.pdbx_description
1 polymer ?
#
loop_
_entity_poly.entity_id
_entity_poly.type
_entity_poly.pdbx_seq_one_letter_code
_entity_poly.pdbx_strand_id
1 'polypeptide(L)'
;MTAGSRANVASSFTVVKGAMIDETYAVFAAWDFERTKRENLDRLREENFIGASSTTWLRDVAKVLNRRFDPGGRDRPLVVLAKSGLPVEEWKPLLLWHMTRDEFLVRDFLETWLFDAYDSGAYRIHGEDVEKYLGDIGKRGGMTEHAWSEQTTKRVAAGLLKIAVDFGLLCGSVNKEFVSFHLPERSFLYLLHAMHDEKLSPSRVVASRVWRLFLMRPPDVEHELLRLHQYRKLEYHVAGSLVQLSLPCTSTREYAERMVA
;
A
#
# COMPACT_ATOMS: atom_id res chain seq x y z
N MET A 1 -13.56 -8.05 -16.18
CA MET A 1 -13.93 -7.54 -14.85
C MET A 1 -13.31 -6.16 -14.71
N THR A 2 -14.12 -5.13 -14.52
CA THR A 2 -13.67 -3.75 -14.33
C THR A 2 -12.95 -3.60 -12.98
N ALA A 3 -11.97 -2.68 -12.88
CA ALA A 3 -11.16 -2.45 -11.67
C ALA A 3 -12.00 -2.29 -10.38
N GLY A 4 -13.21 -1.71 -10.45
CA GLY A 4 -14.10 -1.56 -9.30
C GLY A 4 -14.68 -2.84 -8.70
N SER A 5 -14.64 -3.99 -9.42
CA SER A 5 -15.17 -5.26 -8.90
C SER A 5 -14.21 -5.99 -7.94
N ARG A 6 -12.91 -5.66 -7.96
CA ARG A 6 -11.88 -6.33 -7.15
C ARG A 6 -11.67 -5.70 -5.79
N ALA A 7 -11.98 -4.42 -5.65
CA ALA A 7 -11.75 -3.66 -4.42
C ALA A 7 -12.45 -4.21 -3.16
N ASN A 8 -13.42 -5.13 -3.33
CA ASN A 8 -14.17 -5.75 -2.24
C ASN A 8 -14.03 -7.29 -2.20
N VAL A 9 -13.13 -7.87 -3.01
CA VAL A 9 -12.93 -9.33 -3.06
C VAL A 9 -11.74 -9.73 -2.20
N ALA A 10 -11.98 -10.53 -1.17
CA ALA A 10 -10.94 -11.14 -0.36
C ALA A 10 -10.26 -12.27 -1.17
N SER A 11 -9.00 -12.06 -1.55
CA SER A 11 -8.22 -13.03 -2.31
C SER A 11 -7.14 -13.67 -1.45
N SER A 12 -7.19 -14.98 -1.30
CA SER A 12 -6.11 -15.74 -0.66
C SER A 12 -4.85 -15.82 -1.51
N PHE A 13 -4.99 -15.87 -2.84
CA PHE A 13 -3.86 -16.09 -3.76
C PHE A 13 -2.79 -15.01 -3.65
N THR A 14 -3.17 -13.75 -3.72
CA THR A 14 -2.22 -12.62 -3.69
C THR A 14 -1.58 -12.46 -2.33
N VAL A 15 -2.34 -12.62 -1.25
CA VAL A 15 -1.85 -12.50 0.13
C VAL A 15 -0.82 -13.58 0.45
N VAL A 16 -1.07 -14.84 0.07
CA VAL A 16 -0.14 -15.95 0.30
C VAL A 16 1.19 -15.78 -0.47
N LYS A 17 1.20 -15.01 -1.56
CA LYS A 17 2.42 -14.68 -2.32
C LYS A 17 3.24 -13.54 -1.68
N GLY A 18 2.71 -12.85 -0.68
CA GLY A 18 3.40 -11.79 0.05
C GLY A 18 3.36 -10.43 -0.64
N ALA A 19 4.16 -9.50 -0.14
CA ALA A 19 4.23 -8.11 -0.63
C ALA A 19 4.85 -8.00 -2.03
N MET A 20 5.87 -8.81 -2.33
CA MET A 20 6.67 -8.77 -3.58
C MET A 20 7.24 -7.36 -3.85
N ILE A 21 7.85 -6.75 -2.83
CA ILE A 21 8.36 -5.38 -2.92
C ILE A 21 9.46 -5.28 -3.96
N ASP A 22 10.51 -6.11 -3.81
CA ASP A 22 11.69 -6.06 -4.67
C ASP A 22 11.37 -6.45 -6.11
N GLU A 23 10.54 -7.48 -6.31
CA GLU A 23 10.10 -7.90 -7.62
C GLU A 23 9.26 -6.81 -8.31
N THR A 24 8.35 -6.16 -7.56
CA THR A 24 7.52 -5.10 -8.11
C THR A 24 8.37 -3.89 -8.47
N TYR A 25 9.32 -3.50 -7.60
CA TYR A 25 10.24 -2.40 -7.87
C TYR A 25 11.06 -2.67 -9.13
N ALA A 26 11.69 -3.84 -9.24
CA ALA A 26 12.51 -4.22 -10.39
C ALA A 26 11.70 -4.25 -11.70
N VAL A 27 10.47 -4.80 -11.67
CA VAL A 27 9.60 -4.80 -12.84
C VAL A 27 9.19 -3.39 -13.24
N PHE A 28 8.88 -2.51 -12.29
CA PHE A 28 8.50 -1.13 -12.59
C PHE A 28 9.69 -0.29 -13.04
N ALA A 29 10.88 -0.50 -12.49
CA ALA A 29 12.10 0.14 -12.97
C ALA A 29 12.40 -0.22 -14.44
N ALA A 30 12.13 -1.45 -14.85
CA ALA A 30 12.30 -1.93 -16.23
C ALA A 30 11.07 -1.71 -17.12
N TRP A 31 10.00 -1.06 -16.62
CA TRP A 31 8.74 -0.91 -17.35
C TRP A 31 8.89 -0.03 -18.59
N ASP A 32 8.34 -0.49 -19.71
CA ASP A 32 8.31 0.24 -20.98
C ASP A 32 6.88 0.79 -21.20
N PHE A 33 6.73 2.11 -21.22
CA PHE A 33 5.44 2.76 -21.41
C PHE A 33 4.94 2.74 -22.86
N GLU A 34 5.81 2.42 -23.83
CA GLU A 34 5.42 2.24 -25.23
C GLU A 34 4.82 0.85 -25.50
N ARG A 35 4.95 -0.05 -24.52
CA ARG A 35 4.40 -1.40 -24.57
C ARG A 35 3.13 -1.52 -23.73
N THR A 36 2.26 -2.43 -24.14
CA THR A 36 1.10 -2.81 -23.33
C THR A 36 1.53 -3.48 -22.03
N LYS A 37 0.63 -3.50 -21.06
CA LYS A 37 0.84 -4.23 -19.79
C LYS A 37 1.17 -5.71 -20.03
N ARG A 38 0.50 -6.34 -21.00
CA ARG A 38 0.73 -7.74 -21.36
C ARG A 38 2.16 -7.95 -21.87
N GLU A 39 2.58 -7.14 -22.84
CA GLU A 39 3.94 -7.24 -23.41
C GLU A 39 5.03 -7.03 -22.36
N ASN A 40 4.87 -6.09 -21.43
CA ASN A 40 5.80 -5.91 -20.31
C ASN A 40 5.86 -7.14 -19.39
N LEU A 41 4.73 -7.78 -19.11
CA LEU A 41 4.69 -8.98 -18.28
C LEU A 41 5.16 -10.23 -19.03
N ASP A 42 5.01 -10.30 -20.34
CA ASP A 42 5.58 -11.38 -21.15
C ASP A 42 7.11 -11.24 -21.21
N ARG A 43 7.62 -10.01 -21.40
CA ARG A 43 9.06 -9.70 -21.34
C ARG A 43 9.69 -10.09 -19.99
N LEU A 44 8.99 -9.86 -18.86
CA LEU A 44 9.44 -10.34 -17.55
C LEU A 44 9.67 -11.86 -17.53
N ARG A 45 8.78 -12.64 -18.17
CA ARG A 45 8.89 -14.10 -18.22
C ARG A 45 10.00 -14.60 -19.15
N GLU A 46 10.24 -13.89 -20.23
CA GLU A 46 11.22 -14.24 -21.25
C GLU A 46 12.65 -13.87 -20.82
N GLU A 47 12.83 -12.64 -20.34
CA GLU A 47 14.14 -12.07 -20.02
C GLU A 47 14.59 -12.36 -18.57
N ASN A 48 13.66 -12.69 -17.67
CA ASN A 48 13.94 -12.91 -16.24
C ASN A 48 14.83 -11.82 -15.60
N PHE A 49 14.60 -10.57 -15.93
CA PHE A 49 15.44 -9.46 -15.45
C PHE A 49 15.37 -9.21 -13.94
N ILE A 50 14.44 -9.87 -13.22
CA ILE A 50 14.39 -9.87 -11.75
C ILE A 50 15.26 -10.96 -11.12
N GLY A 51 15.92 -11.81 -11.92
CA GLY A 51 16.79 -12.87 -11.43
C GLY A 51 16.06 -13.99 -10.67
N ALA A 52 14.80 -14.26 -11.00
CA ALA A 52 14.03 -15.30 -10.32
C ALA A 52 14.63 -16.69 -10.53
N SER A 53 14.71 -17.49 -9.46
CA SER A 53 15.28 -18.82 -9.47
C SER A 53 14.43 -19.88 -10.17
N SER A 54 13.15 -19.59 -10.44
CA SER A 54 12.24 -20.51 -11.11
C SER A 54 11.23 -19.82 -12.03
N THR A 55 10.87 -20.52 -13.11
CA THR A 55 9.81 -20.08 -14.05
C THR A 55 8.43 -20.02 -13.38
N THR A 56 8.20 -20.84 -12.34
CA THR A 56 6.97 -20.80 -11.54
C THR A 56 6.87 -19.49 -10.78
N TRP A 57 7.97 -19.04 -10.18
CA TRP A 57 8.01 -17.74 -9.48
C TRP A 57 7.77 -16.57 -10.44
N LEU A 58 8.42 -16.55 -11.60
CA LEU A 58 8.17 -15.55 -12.65
C LEU A 58 6.69 -15.47 -13.04
N ARG A 59 6.04 -16.61 -13.24
CA ARG A 59 4.61 -16.66 -13.54
C ARG A 59 3.75 -16.12 -12.40
N ASP A 60 4.12 -16.40 -11.15
CA ASP A 60 3.40 -15.93 -9.98
C ASP A 60 3.57 -14.40 -9.82
N VAL A 61 4.77 -13.87 -9.97
CA VAL A 61 5.04 -12.42 -9.98
C VAL A 61 4.19 -11.74 -11.06
N ALA A 62 4.25 -12.21 -12.31
CA ALA A 62 3.47 -11.64 -13.40
C ALA A 62 1.96 -11.67 -13.14
N LYS A 63 1.42 -12.75 -12.55
CA LYS A 63 0.00 -12.87 -12.18
C LYS A 63 -0.39 -11.89 -11.08
N VAL A 64 0.45 -11.76 -10.04
CA VAL A 64 0.19 -10.84 -8.92
C VAL A 64 0.24 -9.41 -9.39
N LEU A 65 1.27 -9.00 -10.16
CA LEU A 65 1.37 -7.65 -10.71
C LEU A 65 0.20 -7.32 -11.64
N ASN A 66 -0.18 -8.27 -12.49
CA ASN A 66 -1.34 -8.08 -13.38
C ASN A 66 -2.64 -7.85 -12.59
N ARG A 67 -2.77 -8.47 -11.43
CA ARG A 67 -3.95 -8.29 -10.58
C ARG A 67 -3.93 -6.99 -9.80
N ARG A 68 -2.79 -6.64 -9.19
CA ARG A 68 -2.66 -5.54 -8.22
C ARG A 68 -2.61 -4.15 -8.85
N PHE A 69 -2.02 -4.02 -10.05
CA PHE A 69 -1.63 -2.71 -10.56
C PHE A 69 -2.15 -2.45 -11.97
N ASP A 70 -2.34 -1.16 -12.24
CA ASP A 70 -2.57 -0.59 -13.56
C ASP A 70 -1.44 0.40 -13.93
N PRO A 71 -0.25 -0.11 -14.36
CA PRO A 71 0.94 0.70 -14.56
C PRO A 71 0.85 1.75 -15.67
N GLY A 72 -0.02 1.53 -16.66
CA GLY A 72 -0.27 2.49 -17.75
C GLY A 72 -1.26 3.59 -17.38
N GLY A 73 -2.10 3.33 -16.37
CA GLY A 73 -3.15 4.24 -15.90
C GLY A 73 -2.88 4.76 -14.49
N ARG A 74 -3.74 4.34 -13.57
CA ARG A 74 -3.80 4.83 -12.19
C ARG A 74 -2.48 4.73 -11.41
N ASP A 75 -1.70 3.68 -11.65
CA ASP A 75 -0.46 3.41 -10.92
C ASP A 75 0.79 3.93 -11.66
N ARG A 76 0.61 4.69 -12.75
CA ARG A 76 1.70 5.27 -13.54
C ARG A 76 2.69 6.11 -12.70
N PRO A 77 2.26 6.97 -11.74
CA PRO A 77 3.20 7.72 -10.90
C PRO A 77 4.14 6.81 -10.09
N LEU A 78 3.63 5.70 -9.55
CA LEU A 78 4.44 4.71 -8.83
C LEU A 78 5.51 4.06 -9.72
N VAL A 79 5.18 3.79 -10.99
CA VAL A 79 6.11 3.26 -11.99
C VAL A 79 7.17 4.29 -12.35
N VAL A 80 6.78 5.55 -12.57
CA VAL A 80 7.72 6.66 -12.88
C VAL A 80 8.76 6.78 -11.77
N LEU A 81 8.34 6.73 -10.50
CA LEU A 81 9.23 6.81 -9.35
C LEU A 81 10.21 5.63 -9.26
N ALA A 82 9.78 4.40 -9.55
CA ALA A 82 10.68 3.25 -9.61
C ALA A 82 11.69 3.37 -10.76
N LYS A 83 11.25 3.80 -11.94
CA LYS A 83 12.14 4.03 -13.11
C LYS A 83 13.20 5.09 -12.87
N SER A 84 12.89 6.10 -12.06
CA SER A 84 13.85 7.15 -11.70
C SER A 84 14.85 6.77 -10.62
N GLY A 85 14.70 5.57 -10.02
CA GLY A 85 15.58 5.10 -8.97
C GLY A 85 15.27 5.71 -7.60
N LEU A 86 14.01 6.11 -7.33
CA LEU A 86 13.63 6.54 -5.98
C LEU A 86 14.03 5.45 -4.97
N PRO A 87 14.69 5.79 -3.84
CA PRO A 87 15.08 4.82 -2.84
C PRO A 87 13.90 3.94 -2.40
N VAL A 88 14.12 2.63 -2.28
CA VAL A 88 13.07 1.66 -1.96
C VAL A 88 12.35 2.01 -0.66
N GLU A 89 13.04 2.55 0.32
CA GLU A 89 12.44 2.94 1.61
C GLU A 89 11.43 4.10 1.47
N GLU A 90 11.63 4.99 0.51
CA GLU A 90 10.68 6.06 0.19
C GLU A 90 9.57 5.58 -0.77
N TRP A 91 9.86 4.61 -1.62
CA TRP A 91 8.93 4.04 -2.59
C TRP A 91 7.96 3.02 -1.97
N LYS A 92 8.42 2.25 -1.01
CA LYS A 92 7.71 1.16 -0.36
C LYS A 92 6.37 1.59 0.30
N PRO A 93 6.27 2.73 1.03
CA PRO A 93 4.97 3.20 1.52
C PRO A 93 3.98 3.52 0.38
N LEU A 94 4.48 4.03 -0.74
CA LEU A 94 3.64 4.31 -1.91
C LEU A 94 3.12 3.02 -2.53
N LEU A 95 3.98 2.01 -2.64
CA LEU A 95 3.57 0.67 -3.08
C LEU A 95 2.45 0.11 -2.20
N LEU A 96 2.56 0.24 -0.87
CA LEU A 96 1.53 -0.22 0.05
C LEU A 96 0.18 0.43 -0.25
N TRP A 97 0.16 1.76 -0.37
CA TRP A 97 -1.06 2.48 -0.67
C TRP A 97 -1.66 2.08 -2.03
N HIS A 98 -0.84 2.02 -3.10
CA HIS A 98 -1.30 1.59 -4.41
C HIS A 98 -1.86 0.17 -4.41
N MET A 99 -1.20 -0.75 -3.72
CA MET A 99 -1.61 -2.14 -3.59
C MET A 99 -2.97 -2.27 -2.88
N THR A 100 -3.21 -1.52 -1.81
CA THR A 100 -4.45 -1.59 -1.04
C THR A 100 -5.68 -1.09 -1.79
N ARG A 101 -5.52 -0.40 -2.91
CA ARG A 101 -6.64 0.04 -3.76
C ARG A 101 -7.37 -1.15 -4.41
N ASP A 102 -6.66 -2.24 -4.71
CA ASP A 102 -7.23 -3.46 -5.35
C ASP A 102 -7.18 -4.71 -4.45
N GLU A 103 -6.49 -4.64 -3.31
CA GLU A 103 -6.36 -5.75 -2.37
C GLU A 103 -7.19 -5.48 -1.12
N PHE A 104 -8.50 -5.76 -1.21
CA PHE A 104 -9.45 -5.56 -0.10
C PHE A 104 -8.92 -6.12 1.22
N LEU A 105 -8.47 -7.38 1.21
CA LEU A 105 -8.07 -8.08 2.43
C LEU A 105 -6.87 -7.42 3.12
N VAL A 106 -5.88 -6.96 2.36
CA VAL A 106 -4.72 -6.24 2.91
C VAL A 106 -5.15 -4.89 3.47
N ARG A 107 -5.98 -4.15 2.72
CA ARG A 107 -6.51 -2.86 3.17
C ARG A 107 -7.31 -3.00 4.46
N ASP A 108 -8.32 -3.90 4.48
CA ASP A 108 -9.17 -4.09 5.64
C ASP A 108 -8.36 -4.54 6.87
N PHE A 109 -7.42 -5.46 6.68
CA PHE A 109 -6.54 -5.91 7.76
C PHE A 109 -5.72 -4.76 8.36
N LEU A 110 -5.09 -3.93 7.53
CA LEU A 110 -4.21 -2.86 8.00
C LEU A 110 -4.99 -1.68 8.57
N GLU A 111 -6.04 -1.21 7.87
CA GLU A 111 -6.80 -0.02 8.28
C GLU A 111 -7.75 -0.25 9.45
N THR A 112 -8.16 -1.49 9.69
CA THR A 112 -9.08 -1.84 10.77
C THR A 112 -8.37 -2.65 11.84
N TRP A 113 -8.16 -3.93 11.61
CA TRP A 113 -7.74 -4.85 12.65
C TRP A 113 -6.34 -4.52 13.21
N LEU A 114 -5.35 -4.32 12.34
CA LEU A 114 -3.98 -4.04 12.79
C LEU A 114 -3.88 -2.65 13.45
N PHE A 115 -4.53 -1.65 12.86
CA PHE A 115 -4.55 -0.31 13.42
C PHE A 115 -5.27 -0.29 14.77
N ASP A 116 -6.42 -0.95 14.90
CA ASP A 116 -7.18 -1.00 16.16
C ASP A 116 -6.38 -1.73 17.27
N ALA A 117 -5.62 -2.77 16.92
CA ALA A 117 -4.69 -3.43 17.84
C ALA A 117 -3.57 -2.48 18.27
N TYR A 118 -2.98 -1.73 17.35
CA TYR A 118 -1.97 -0.71 17.64
C TYR A 118 -2.51 0.41 18.54
N ASP A 119 -3.67 0.95 18.19
CA ASP A 119 -4.31 2.06 18.92
C ASP A 119 -4.75 1.68 20.35
N SER A 120 -5.12 0.41 20.54
CA SER A 120 -5.41 -0.15 21.87
C SER A 120 -4.17 -0.50 22.71
N GLY A 121 -2.96 -0.33 22.16
CA GLY A 121 -1.70 -0.60 22.85
C GLY A 121 -1.33 -2.08 22.92
N ALA A 122 -1.80 -2.91 21.98
CA ALA A 122 -1.38 -4.29 21.90
C ALA A 122 0.14 -4.39 21.69
N TYR A 123 0.82 -5.18 22.53
CA TYR A 123 2.27 -5.36 22.42
C TYR A 123 2.65 -6.45 21.43
N ARG A 124 1.89 -7.56 21.44
CA ARG A 124 2.14 -8.74 20.60
C ARG A 124 0.94 -9.11 19.77
N ILE A 125 1.22 -9.63 18.58
CA ILE A 125 0.24 -10.14 17.64
C ILE A 125 0.55 -11.61 17.36
N HIS A 126 -0.46 -12.47 17.48
CA HIS A 126 -0.37 -13.90 17.20
C HIS A 126 -1.18 -14.25 15.94
N GLY A 127 -0.74 -15.29 15.23
CA GLY A 127 -1.44 -15.77 14.03
C GLY A 127 -2.90 -16.15 14.28
N GLU A 128 -3.19 -16.75 15.45
CA GLU A 128 -4.53 -17.15 15.86
C GLU A 128 -5.51 -15.97 16.00
N ASP A 129 -5.01 -14.78 16.36
CA ASP A 129 -5.82 -13.58 16.46
C ASP A 129 -6.26 -13.10 15.07
N VAL A 130 -5.34 -13.23 14.09
CA VAL A 130 -5.64 -12.93 12.67
C VAL A 130 -6.57 -13.98 12.06
N GLU A 131 -6.47 -15.25 12.46
CA GLU A 131 -7.40 -16.29 12.02
C GLU A 131 -8.84 -15.99 12.49
N LYS A 132 -9.02 -15.54 13.73
CA LYS A 132 -10.32 -15.09 14.27
C LYS A 132 -10.86 -13.90 13.47
N TYR A 133 -10.00 -12.89 13.20
CA TYR A 133 -10.35 -11.75 12.35
C TYR A 133 -10.83 -12.20 10.96
N LEU A 134 -10.17 -13.18 10.34
CA LEU A 134 -10.56 -13.72 9.03
C LEU A 134 -11.91 -14.42 9.05
N GLY A 135 -12.30 -15.05 10.16
CA GLY A 135 -13.62 -15.66 10.33
C GLY A 135 -14.78 -14.68 10.18
N ASP A 136 -14.55 -13.39 10.43
CA ASP A 136 -15.56 -12.32 10.35
C ASP A 136 -15.46 -11.47 9.08
N ILE A 137 -14.62 -11.85 8.10
CA ILE A 137 -14.36 -11.03 6.91
C ILE A 137 -15.63 -10.73 6.09
N GLY A 138 -16.54 -11.68 6.00
CA GLY A 138 -17.82 -11.51 5.31
C GLY A 138 -18.72 -10.46 5.94
N LYS A 139 -18.66 -10.28 7.25
CA LYS A 139 -19.43 -9.26 7.99
C LYS A 139 -18.95 -7.84 7.69
N ARG A 140 -17.69 -7.70 7.25
CA ARG A 140 -17.06 -6.42 6.90
C ARG A 140 -17.10 -6.09 5.41
N GLY A 141 -17.88 -6.83 4.64
CA GLY A 141 -18.09 -6.59 3.21
C GLY A 141 -17.10 -7.30 2.30
N GLY A 142 -16.21 -8.15 2.84
CA GLY A 142 -15.35 -9.00 2.04
C GLY A 142 -16.15 -10.13 1.39
N MET A 143 -16.07 -10.24 0.07
CA MET A 143 -16.63 -11.37 -0.65
C MET A 143 -15.53 -12.39 -0.93
N THR A 144 -15.75 -13.65 -0.56
CA THR A 144 -14.90 -14.76 -0.98
C THR A 144 -15.63 -15.58 -2.04
N GLU A 145 -14.91 -15.99 -3.09
CA GLU A 145 -15.50 -16.86 -4.13
C GLU A 145 -15.94 -18.21 -3.54
N HIS A 146 -15.17 -18.70 -2.54
CA HIS A 146 -15.44 -19.94 -1.80
C HIS A 146 -15.02 -19.78 -0.34
N ALA A 147 -15.64 -20.53 0.56
CA ALA A 147 -15.19 -20.64 1.94
C ALA A 147 -13.77 -21.23 1.98
N TRP A 148 -12.90 -20.63 2.78
CA TRP A 148 -11.54 -21.13 2.94
C TRP A 148 -11.49 -22.31 3.91
N SER A 149 -10.65 -23.31 3.60
CA SER A 149 -10.30 -24.35 4.55
C SER A 149 -9.49 -23.76 5.72
N GLU A 150 -9.45 -24.44 6.86
CA GLU A 150 -8.63 -24.03 8.01
C GLU A 150 -7.16 -23.81 7.62
N GLN A 151 -6.60 -24.71 6.81
CA GLN A 151 -5.23 -24.56 6.31
C GLN A 151 -5.05 -23.30 5.44
N THR A 152 -6.03 -22.98 4.60
CA THR A 152 -6.00 -21.75 3.79
C THR A 152 -6.08 -20.52 4.68
N THR A 153 -6.94 -20.51 5.69
CA THR A 153 -7.07 -19.43 6.66
C THR A 153 -5.75 -19.17 7.39
N LYS A 154 -5.08 -20.23 7.89
CA LYS A 154 -3.76 -20.13 8.53
C LYS A 154 -2.70 -19.52 7.59
N ARG A 155 -2.68 -19.95 6.33
CA ARG A 155 -1.75 -19.41 5.32
C ARG A 155 -2.03 -17.94 4.98
N VAL A 156 -3.30 -17.56 4.93
CA VAL A 156 -3.69 -16.17 4.69
C VAL A 156 -3.33 -15.30 5.89
N ALA A 157 -3.59 -15.76 7.11
CA ALA A 157 -3.20 -15.06 8.35
C ALA A 157 -1.67 -14.82 8.39
N ALA A 158 -0.89 -15.87 8.15
CA ALA A 158 0.57 -15.76 8.05
C ALA A 158 1.01 -14.80 6.94
N GLY A 159 0.33 -14.82 5.79
CA GLY A 159 0.61 -13.91 4.66
C GLY A 159 0.34 -12.44 4.99
N LEU A 160 -0.76 -12.12 5.70
CA LEU A 160 -1.08 -10.77 6.15
C LEU A 160 -0.03 -10.25 7.13
N LEU A 161 0.35 -11.08 8.11
CA LEU A 161 1.39 -10.73 9.07
C LEU A 161 2.75 -10.54 8.39
N LYS A 162 3.08 -11.39 7.40
CA LYS A 162 4.29 -11.22 6.60
C LYS A 162 4.27 -9.90 5.83
N ILE A 163 3.16 -9.54 5.19
CA ILE A 163 3.01 -8.25 4.51
C ILE A 163 3.24 -7.09 5.48
N ALA A 164 2.66 -7.12 6.68
CA ALA A 164 2.90 -6.07 7.68
C ALA A 164 4.38 -5.98 8.12
N VAL A 165 5.09 -7.11 8.19
CA VAL A 165 6.54 -7.14 8.45
C VAL A 165 7.33 -6.60 7.24
N ASP A 166 7.01 -7.03 6.03
CA ASP A 166 7.68 -6.60 4.79
C ASP A 166 7.59 -5.06 4.62
N PHE A 167 6.48 -4.45 5.03
CA PHE A 167 6.30 -3.00 5.02
C PHE A 167 6.84 -2.28 6.27
N GLY A 168 7.41 -3.00 7.24
CA GLY A 168 8.04 -2.44 8.43
C GLY A 168 7.07 -1.93 9.50
N LEU A 169 5.82 -2.40 9.49
CA LEU A 169 4.82 -2.09 10.53
C LEU A 169 4.97 -3.01 11.74
N LEU A 170 5.42 -4.22 11.49
CA LEU A 170 5.70 -5.26 12.50
C LEU A 170 7.13 -5.79 12.34
N CYS A 171 7.66 -6.40 13.42
CA CYS A 171 8.87 -7.20 13.39
C CYS A 171 8.64 -8.55 14.10
N GLY A 172 9.67 -9.41 14.10
CA GLY A 172 9.65 -10.72 14.74
C GLY A 172 9.26 -11.87 13.81
N SER A 173 9.64 -13.10 14.19
CA SER A 173 9.41 -14.31 13.40
C SER A 173 8.10 -15.04 13.79
N VAL A 174 8.00 -15.55 14.99
CA VAL A 174 6.83 -16.26 15.51
C VAL A 174 5.83 -15.28 16.10
N ASN A 175 6.26 -14.53 17.10
CA ASN A 175 5.48 -13.44 17.67
C ASN A 175 5.79 -12.16 16.90
N LYS A 176 4.76 -11.43 16.54
CA LYS A 176 4.90 -10.14 15.88
C LYS A 176 4.75 -9.03 16.90
N GLU A 177 5.59 -8.01 16.79
CA GLU A 177 5.58 -6.83 17.65
C GLU A 177 5.55 -5.57 16.78
N PHE A 178 4.88 -4.52 17.25
CA PHE A 178 4.84 -3.25 16.53
C PHE A 178 6.21 -2.59 16.53
N VAL A 179 6.54 -1.96 15.41
CA VAL A 179 7.76 -1.16 15.25
C VAL A 179 7.39 0.31 15.28
N SER A 180 8.30 1.15 15.77
CA SER A 180 8.16 2.60 15.60
C SER A 180 8.28 2.92 14.11
N PHE A 181 7.14 3.07 13.45
CA PHE A 181 7.08 3.35 12.00
C PHE A 181 7.17 4.85 11.77
N HIS A 182 8.03 5.25 10.84
CA HIS A 182 8.12 6.63 10.36
C HIS A 182 7.84 6.68 8.87
N LEU A 183 6.82 7.44 8.48
CA LEU A 183 6.49 7.65 7.08
C LEU A 183 7.44 8.71 6.50
N PRO A 184 8.26 8.41 5.46
CA PRO A 184 9.17 9.37 4.86
C PRO A 184 8.43 10.61 4.34
N GLU A 185 9.05 11.80 4.47
CA GLU A 185 8.45 13.08 4.09
C GLU A 185 7.93 13.10 2.65
N ARG A 186 8.73 12.60 1.70
CA ARG A 186 8.33 12.54 0.30
C ARG A 186 7.13 11.63 0.08
N SER A 187 7.08 10.52 0.82
CA SER A 187 5.94 9.58 0.75
C SER A 187 4.70 10.22 1.35
N PHE A 188 4.81 10.93 2.47
CA PHE A 188 3.70 11.66 3.08
C PHE A 188 3.13 12.72 2.12
N LEU A 189 3.98 13.55 1.52
CA LEU A 189 3.58 14.56 0.54
C LEU A 189 2.93 13.93 -0.71
N TYR A 190 3.44 12.81 -1.19
CA TYR A 190 2.83 12.07 -2.30
C TYR A 190 1.38 11.65 -1.97
N LEU A 191 1.17 11.09 -0.79
CA LEU A 191 -0.17 10.66 -0.34
C LEU A 191 -1.13 11.84 -0.20
N LEU A 192 -0.65 13.00 0.25
CA LEU A 192 -1.47 14.23 0.28
C LEU A 192 -1.95 14.62 -1.12
N HIS A 193 -1.05 14.59 -2.13
CA HIS A 193 -1.43 14.86 -3.51
C HIS A 193 -2.42 13.83 -4.05
N ALA A 194 -2.23 12.54 -3.71
CA ALA A 194 -3.14 11.48 -4.11
C ALA A 194 -4.56 11.68 -3.53
N MET A 195 -4.68 12.09 -2.28
CA MET A 195 -5.98 12.42 -1.66
C MET A 195 -6.57 13.73 -2.25
N HIS A 196 -5.73 14.67 -2.63
CA HIS A 196 -6.17 15.89 -3.32
C HIS A 196 -6.73 15.58 -4.71
N ASP A 197 -6.10 14.67 -5.47
CA ASP A 197 -6.63 14.20 -6.77
C ASP A 197 -8.00 13.52 -6.61
N GLU A 198 -8.25 12.87 -5.46
CA GLU A 198 -9.55 12.30 -5.08
C GLU A 198 -10.56 13.36 -4.58
N LYS A 199 -10.18 14.66 -4.61
CA LYS A 199 -11.00 15.81 -4.20
C LYS A 199 -11.48 15.76 -2.74
N LEU A 200 -10.67 15.19 -1.86
CA LEU A 200 -10.96 15.23 -0.43
C LEU A 200 -10.77 16.65 0.10
N SER A 201 -11.71 17.11 0.94
CA SER A 201 -11.51 18.37 1.68
C SER A 201 -10.36 18.24 2.68
N PRO A 202 -9.69 19.36 3.07
CA PRO A 202 -8.57 19.31 4.01
C PRO A 202 -8.88 18.59 5.32
N SER A 203 -10.06 18.81 5.89
CA SER A 203 -10.50 18.09 7.11
C SER A 203 -10.65 16.58 6.87
N ARG A 204 -11.11 16.16 5.68
CA ARG A 204 -11.21 14.74 5.30
C ARG A 204 -9.86 14.12 5.01
N VAL A 205 -8.89 14.91 4.54
CA VAL A 205 -7.51 14.44 4.37
C VAL A 205 -6.93 14.05 5.74
N VAL A 206 -7.04 14.94 6.74
CA VAL A 206 -6.56 14.67 8.10
C VAL A 206 -7.23 13.43 8.71
N ALA A 207 -8.55 13.31 8.57
CA ALA A 207 -9.34 12.21 9.11
C ALA A 207 -9.36 10.94 8.23
N SER A 208 -8.57 10.91 7.15
CA SER A 208 -8.58 9.79 6.21
C SER A 208 -8.09 8.49 6.84
N ARG A 209 -8.82 7.40 6.58
CA ARG A 209 -8.40 6.06 7.01
C ARG A 209 -7.11 5.57 6.34
N VAL A 210 -6.71 6.16 5.23
CA VAL A 210 -5.44 5.85 4.53
C VAL A 210 -4.24 5.98 5.47
N TRP A 211 -4.26 6.92 6.41
CA TRP A 211 -3.17 7.10 7.37
C TRP A 211 -3.00 5.92 8.33
N ARG A 212 -4.07 5.14 8.56
CA ARG A 212 -4.02 3.92 9.37
C ARG A 212 -3.14 2.83 8.76
N LEU A 213 -2.95 2.83 7.42
CA LEU A 213 -1.97 1.96 6.74
C LEU A 213 -0.55 2.16 7.28
N PHE A 214 -0.28 3.32 7.86
CA PHE A 214 1.01 3.76 8.37
C PHE A 214 1.00 3.97 9.89
N LEU A 215 0.02 3.39 10.58
CA LEU A 215 -0.19 3.49 12.03
C LEU A 215 -0.31 4.94 12.54
N MET A 216 -0.75 5.87 11.69
CA MET A 216 -0.92 7.27 12.04
C MET A 216 -2.37 7.59 12.45
N ARG A 217 -2.52 8.27 13.57
CA ARG A 217 -3.78 8.85 14.06
C ARG A 217 -3.96 10.26 13.50
N PRO A 218 -5.18 10.84 13.49
CA PRO A 218 -5.38 12.21 13.05
C PRO A 218 -4.44 13.24 13.73
N PRO A 219 -4.16 13.20 15.05
CA PRO A 219 -3.18 14.10 15.66
C PRO A 219 -1.75 13.93 15.12
N ASP A 220 -1.34 12.72 14.76
CA ASP A 220 -0.01 12.46 14.18
C ASP A 220 0.08 13.10 12.79
N VAL A 221 -1.00 13.01 12.01
CA VAL A 221 -1.12 13.64 10.68
C VAL A 221 -1.08 15.17 10.80
N GLU A 222 -1.83 15.74 11.74
CA GLU A 222 -1.82 17.20 11.99
C GLU A 222 -0.42 17.68 12.40
N HIS A 223 0.24 16.94 13.28
CA HIS A 223 1.62 17.25 13.69
C HIS A 223 2.56 17.29 12.49
N GLU A 224 2.47 16.32 11.59
CA GLU A 224 3.31 16.27 10.40
C GLU A 224 2.97 17.40 9.41
N LEU A 225 1.70 17.73 9.22
CA LEU A 225 1.28 18.88 8.40
C LEU A 225 1.81 20.20 8.95
N LEU A 226 1.76 20.42 10.26
CA LEU A 226 2.32 21.61 10.91
C LEU A 226 3.84 21.66 10.77
N ARG A 227 4.53 20.53 10.95
CA ARG A 227 5.97 20.42 10.71
C ARG A 227 6.32 20.82 9.27
N LEU A 228 5.63 20.26 8.29
CA LEU A 228 5.88 20.56 6.87
C LEU A 228 5.55 22.01 6.50
N HIS A 229 4.53 22.59 7.13
CA HIS A 229 4.21 24.00 7.00
C HIS A 229 5.37 24.90 7.50
N GLN A 230 5.94 24.59 8.66
CA GLN A 230 7.11 25.32 9.20
C GLN A 230 8.31 25.25 8.26
N TYR A 231 8.52 24.11 7.59
CA TYR A 231 9.58 23.93 6.59
C TYR A 231 9.21 24.47 5.19
N ARG A 232 8.05 25.12 5.04
CA ARG A 232 7.56 25.71 3.77
C ARG A 232 7.43 24.67 2.63
N LYS A 233 7.12 23.44 2.98
CA LYS A 233 6.88 22.35 2.02
C LYS A 233 5.44 22.33 1.51
N LEU A 234 4.52 22.88 2.31
CA LEU A 234 3.09 23.06 2.03
C LEU A 234 2.58 24.24 2.88
N GLU A 235 1.33 24.64 2.66
CA GLU A 235 0.63 25.58 3.56
C GLU A 235 -0.50 24.86 4.28
N TYR A 236 -0.51 24.92 5.60
CA TYR A 236 -1.54 24.32 6.44
C TYR A 236 -1.97 25.30 7.53
N HIS A 237 -3.25 25.66 7.53
CA HIS A 237 -3.82 26.61 8.47
C HIS A 237 -5.10 26.06 9.10
N VAL A 238 -5.24 26.20 10.40
CA VAL A 238 -6.42 25.80 11.17
C VAL A 238 -6.92 27.00 11.97
N ALA A 239 -8.19 27.34 11.79
CA ALA A 239 -8.87 28.38 12.54
C ALA A 239 -10.27 27.88 12.96
N GLY A 240 -10.37 27.37 14.18
CA GLY A 240 -11.57 26.67 14.66
C GLY A 240 -11.89 25.44 13.82
N SER A 241 -13.06 25.44 13.17
CA SER A 241 -13.47 24.34 12.27
C SER A 241 -12.96 24.50 10.83
N LEU A 242 -12.34 25.62 10.51
CA LEU A 242 -11.83 25.91 9.17
C LEU A 242 -10.41 25.33 9.03
N VAL A 243 -10.24 24.44 8.07
CA VAL A 243 -8.95 23.85 7.73
C VAL A 243 -8.62 24.18 6.29
N GLN A 244 -7.44 24.76 6.04
CA GLN A 244 -6.91 25.05 4.70
C GLN A 244 -5.63 24.27 4.49
N LEU A 245 -5.48 23.68 3.31
CA LEU A 245 -4.30 22.93 2.88
C LEU A 245 -3.99 23.30 1.44
N SER A 246 -2.79 23.86 1.19
CA SER A 246 -2.27 24.11 -0.15
C SER A 246 -1.02 23.27 -0.38
N LEU A 247 -1.00 22.55 -1.47
CA LEU A 247 0.09 21.64 -1.83
C LEU A 247 1.01 22.27 -2.89
N PRO A 248 2.29 21.87 -2.96
CA PRO A 248 3.27 22.47 -3.87
C PRO A 248 3.05 22.12 -5.34
N CYS A 249 2.24 21.09 -5.64
CA CYS A 249 1.90 20.65 -6.99
C CYS A 249 0.38 20.46 -7.12
N THR A 250 -0.13 20.48 -8.36
CA THR A 250 -1.56 20.40 -8.65
C THR A 250 -2.07 18.95 -8.72
N SER A 251 -1.17 17.97 -8.82
CA SER A 251 -1.52 16.55 -8.94
C SER A 251 -0.42 15.62 -8.42
N THR A 252 -0.80 14.39 -8.12
CA THR A 252 0.14 13.30 -7.78
C THR A 252 1.17 13.07 -8.89
N ARG A 253 0.75 13.17 -10.14
CA ARG A 253 1.63 12.99 -11.29
C ARG A 253 2.72 14.06 -11.33
N GLU A 254 2.33 15.33 -11.22
CA GLU A 254 3.26 16.46 -11.20
C GLU A 254 4.24 16.34 -10.02
N TYR A 255 3.73 15.96 -8.85
CA TYR A 255 4.57 15.76 -7.68
C TYR A 255 5.57 14.60 -7.89
N ALA A 256 5.13 13.47 -8.46
CA ALA A 256 6.03 12.36 -8.77
C ALA A 256 7.13 12.76 -9.78
N GLU A 257 6.79 13.53 -10.82
CA GLU A 257 7.76 14.07 -11.79
C GLU A 257 8.78 15.01 -11.10
N ARG A 258 8.31 15.85 -10.16
CA ARG A 258 9.18 16.74 -9.37
C ARG A 258 10.08 16.00 -8.36
N MET A 259 9.64 14.86 -7.82
CA MET A 259 10.46 14.05 -6.91
C MET A 259 11.73 13.51 -7.58
N VAL A 260 11.73 13.42 -8.90
CA VAL A 260 12.79 12.79 -9.71
C VAL A 260 13.58 13.77 -10.58
N ALA A 261 13.18 15.03 -10.58
CA ALA A 261 13.89 16.13 -11.22
C ALA A 261 15.02 16.66 -10.31
#